data_3c88471acd628240926e6eedcb9f44bb
#
_entry.id   3c88471acd628240926e6eedcb9f44bb
#
_cell.length_a   1.000
_cell.length_b   1.000
_cell.length_c   1.000
_cell.angle_alpha   90.00
_cell.angle_beta   90.00
_cell.angle_gamma   90.00
#
_symmetry.space_group_name_H-M   'P 1'
#
loop_
_entity.id
_entity.type
_entity.pdbx_description
1 polymer ?
#
loop_
_entity_poly.entity_id
_entity_poly.type
_entity_poly.pdbx_seq_one_letter_code
_entity_poly.pdbx_strand_id
1 'polypeptide(L)'
;MLSGLIAAVPASTAENNVNNNKDFTERANVTNLWQPEPPIVTPGLDGRAPSDAIVLFDGSKTAPGDELSEWESVSGGPAKWQVADGAMTVAPQTGDIRTKREFSDIQLHLEWRSPRDVQGEGQSRGNSGVFLMERYEVQVLDSFDNLTYANGQAASVYKQHVPLVNASLEPGAWQTYDIFFTAPRFGDTGRVIQSASITVLHNGVLVQNHVTIQGPTTYIGAPNYVPHDAAPIRLQDHSNPVSFRNIWVRVL
;
A
#
# COMPACT_ATOMS: atom_id res chain seq x y z
N MET A 1 -55.61 48.92 40.55
CA MET A 1 -55.77 47.48 40.35
C MET A 1 -55.62 47.18 38.87
N LEU A 2 -54.45 46.77 38.43
CA LEU A 2 -54.22 46.31 37.06
C LEU A 2 -54.27 44.79 37.08
N SER A 3 -55.29 44.23 36.39
CA SER A 3 -55.43 42.79 36.17
C SER A 3 -54.58 42.39 34.99
N GLY A 4 -53.56 41.58 35.19
CA GLY A 4 -52.71 41.03 34.11
C GLY A 4 -53.40 39.84 33.47
N LEU A 5 -53.63 39.91 32.15
CA LEU A 5 -54.03 38.78 31.36
C LEU A 5 -52.77 37.92 31.11
N ILE A 6 -52.76 36.70 31.60
CA ILE A 6 -51.84 35.67 31.17
C ILE A 6 -52.38 35.02 29.91
N ALA A 7 -51.79 35.29 28.77
CA ALA A 7 -52.12 34.59 27.53
C ALA A 7 -51.57 33.15 27.59
N ALA A 8 -52.49 32.17 27.55
CA ALA A 8 -52.14 30.77 27.40
C ALA A 8 -51.59 30.51 25.98
N VAL A 9 -50.37 30.01 25.90
CA VAL A 9 -49.79 29.52 24.64
C VAL A 9 -50.54 28.24 24.23
N PRO A 10 -51.01 28.11 23.00
CA PRO A 10 -51.78 26.95 22.59
C PRO A 10 -50.91 25.68 22.56
N ALA A 11 -51.40 24.62 23.18
CA ALA A 11 -50.74 23.30 23.26
C ALA A 11 -50.48 22.64 21.88
N SER A 12 -51.04 23.15 20.80
CA SER A 12 -50.96 22.58 19.46
C SER A 12 -49.58 22.70 18.79
N THR A 13 -48.73 23.63 19.25
CA THR A 13 -47.38 23.82 18.66
C THR A 13 -46.34 22.78 19.17
N ALA A 14 -46.52 22.27 20.38
CA ALA A 14 -45.62 21.25 20.95
C ALA A 14 -45.87 19.85 20.34
N GLU A 15 -47.11 19.46 20.14
CA GLU A 15 -47.50 18.17 19.52
C GLU A 15 -47.08 18.10 18.04
N ASN A 16 -47.24 19.19 17.29
CA ASN A 16 -46.79 19.25 15.89
C ASN A 16 -45.28 19.16 15.75
N ASN A 17 -44.50 19.73 16.66
CA ASN A 17 -43.03 19.63 16.67
C ASN A 17 -42.55 18.21 17.03
N VAL A 18 -43.21 17.52 17.97
CA VAL A 18 -42.88 16.14 18.34
C VAL A 18 -43.20 15.17 17.20
N ASN A 19 -44.34 15.33 16.54
CA ASN A 19 -44.72 14.49 15.41
C ASN A 19 -43.84 14.71 14.20
N ASN A 20 -43.45 15.95 13.87
CA ASN A 20 -42.49 16.25 12.81
C ASN A 20 -41.11 15.67 13.08
N ASN A 21 -40.61 15.71 14.34
CA ASN A 21 -39.35 15.10 14.71
C ASN A 21 -39.40 13.57 14.61
N LYS A 22 -40.49 12.93 14.99
CA LYS A 22 -40.66 11.48 14.89
C LYS A 22 -40.67 11.03 13.42
N ASP A 23 -41.44 11.69 12.56
CA ASP A 23 -41.45 11.41 11.11
C ASP A 23 -40.09 11.63 10.48
N PHE A 24 -39.36 12.70 10.86
CA PHE A 24 -37.99 12.95 10.39
C PHE A 24 -37.03 11.84 10.81
N THR A 25 -37.11 11.39 12.07
CA THR A 25 -36.25 10.30 12.59
C THR A 25 -36.57 8.97 11.90
N GLU A 26 -37.83 8.63 11.70
CA GLU A 26 -38.26 7.42 10.99
C GLU A 26 -37.76 7.42 9.54
N ARG A 27 -37.84 8.54 8.84
CA ARG A 27 -37.33 8.70 7.47
C ARG A 27 -35.78 8.62 7.40
N ALA A 28 -35.08 9.19 8.38
CA ALA A 28 -33.63 9.13 8.46
C ALA A 28 -33.13 7.69 8.70
N ASN A 29 -33.89 6.90 9.45
CA ASN A 29 -33.52 5.51 9.77
C ASN A 29 -33.61 4.55 8.57
N VAL A 30 -34.31 4.92 7.50
CA VAL A 30 -34.46 4.06 6.29
C VAL A 30 -33.13 3.74 5.63
N THR A 31 -32.15 4.63 5.76
CA THR A 31 -30.80 4.43 5.18
C THR A 31 -29.77 3.90 6.18
N ASN A 32 -30.18 3.63 7.43
CA ASN A 32 -29.27 3.08 8.44
C ASN A 32 -28.98 1.61 8.13
N LEU A 33 -27.69 1.29 7.98
CA LEU A 33 -27.21 -0.08 7.84
C LEU A 33 -26.56 -0.51 9.15
N TRP A 34 -27.13 -1.51 9.79
CA TRP A 34 -26.66 -2.05 11.07
C TRP A 34 -25.74 -3.26 10.90
N GLN A 35 -25.71 -3.80 9.69
CA GLN A 35 -24.88 -4.96 9.36
C GLN A 35 -24.26 -4.80 7.97
N PRO A 36 -23.04 -5.31 7.75
CA PRO A 36 -22.16 -5.93 8.76
C PRO A 36 -21.59 -4.88 9.73
N GLU A 37 -21.42 -5.24 11.00
CA GLU A 37 -20.72 -4.41 11.97
C GLU A 37 -19.21 -4.44 11.65
N PRO A 38 -18.53 -3.28 11.54
CA PRO A 38 -17.10 -3.26 11.25
C PRO A 38 -16.28 -3.97 12.34
N PRO A 39 -15.33 -4.86 11.98
CA PRO A 39 -14.46 -5.51 12.94
C PRO A 39 -13.59 -4.49 13.67
N ILE A 40 -13.34 -4.74 14.96
CA ILE A 40 -12.47 -3.90 15.77
C ILE A 40 -11.01 -4.25 15.49
N VAL A 41 -10.25 -3.28 15.02
CA VAL A 41 -8.81 -3.39 14.77
C VAL A 41 -8.07 -2.38 15.64
N THR A 42 -7.04 -2.84 16.36
CA THR A 42 -6.14 -1.93 17.07
C THR A 42 -5.16 -1.34 16.06
N PRO A 43 -5.15 -0.02 15.83
CA PRO A 43 -4.22 0.58 14.88
C PRO A 43 -2.78 0.46 15.37
N GLY A 44 -1.85 0.26 14.43
CA GLY A 44 -0.43 0.40 14.69
C GLY A 44 -0.07 1.89 14.81
N LEU A 45 0.79 2.23 15.77
CA LEU A 45 1.34 3.57 15.91
C LEU A 45 2.74 3.60 15.31
N ASP A 46 3.14 4.75 14.79
CA ASP A 46 4.48 4.98 14.22
C ASP A 46 4.87 3.95 13.14
N GLY A 47 3.94 3.65 12.23
CA GLY A 47 4.15 2.70 11.13
C GLY A 47 4.13 1.22 11.53
N ARG A 48 3.93 0.89 12.81
CA ARG A 48 3.80 -0.51 13.26
C ARG A 48 2.56 -1.18 12.69
N ALA A 49 2.63 -2.50 12.57
CA ALA A 49 1.53 -3.30 12.05
C ALA A 49 0.27 -3.19 12.94
N PRO A 50 -0.93 -2.94 12.36
CA PRO A 50 -2.19 -3.06 13.07
C PRO A 50 -2.48 -4.52 13.43
N SER A 51 -3.45 -4.74 14.36
CA SER A 51 -3.68 -6.05 14.97
C SER A 51 -4.17 -7.13 14.00
N ASP A 52 -4.69 -6.76 12.84
CA ASP A 52 -5.15 -7.65 11.77
C ASP A 52 -4.16 -7.79 10.60
N ALA A 53 -2.96 -7.22 10.73
CA ALA A 53 -1.93 -7.33 9.72
C ALA A 53 -1.13 -8.64 9.83
N ILE A 54 -0.66 -9.09 8.69
CA ILE A 54 0.32 -10.16 8.56
C ILE A 54 1.69 -9.48 8.50
N VAL A 55 2.54 -9.74 9.50
CA VAL A 55 3.91 -9.23 9.52
C VAL A 55 4.78 -10.10 8.63
N LEU A 56 5.36 -9.49 7.61
CA LEU A 56 6.25 -10.18 6.65
C LEU A 56 7.73 -10.04 7.04
N PHE A 57 8.10 -8.92 7.66
CA PHE A 57 9.44 -8.70 8.20
C PHE A 57 9.45 -7.49 9.17
N ASP A 58 9.83 -7.71 10.40
CA ASP A 58 9.97 -6.67 11.43
C ASP A 58 11.33 -6.69 12.14
N GLY A 59 12.23 -7.58 11.71
CA GLY A 59 13.53 -7.76 12.34
C GLY A 59 13.51 -8.47 13.69
N SER A 60 12.37 -8.95 14.16
CA SER A 60 12.25 -9.62 15.46
C SER A 60 12.76 -11.06 15.46
N LYS A 61 12.74 -11.73 14.30
CA LYS A 61 13.26 -13.09 14.14
C LYS A 61 14.78 -13.04 13.99
N THR A 62 15.50 -13.46 15.03
CA THR A 62 16.97 -13.39 15.10
C THR A 62 17.66 -14.76 15.15
N ALA A 63 16.89 -15.85 15.15
CA ALA A 63 17.46 -17.18 15.09
C ALA A 63 18.06 -17.44 13.69
N PRO A 64 19.29 -17.95 13.59
CA PRO A 64 19.94 -18.21 12.30
C PRO A 64 19.06 -19.07 11.38
N GLY A 65 18.74 -18.55 10.20
CA GLY A 65 17.88 -19.20 9.20
C GLY A 65 16.39 -18.89 9.30
N ASP A 66 15.92 -18.21 10.36
CA ASP A 66 14.51 -17.83 10.54
C ASP A 66 14.23 -16.36 10.18
N GLU A 67 15.26 -15.56 10.01
CA GLU A 67 15.16 -14.12 9.80
C GLU A 67 14.29 -13.77 8.58
N LEU A 68 14.40 -14.56 7.51
CA LEU A 68 13.62 -14.42 6.27
C LEU A 68 12.62 -15.55 6.08
N SER A 69 12.07 -16.11 7.17
CA SER A 69 11.16 -17.28 7.11
C SER A 69 9.87 -17.05 6.32
N GLU A 70 9.42 -15.81 6.16
CA GLU A 70 8.26 -15.46 5.31
C GLU A 70 8.64 -15.30 3.83
N TRP A 71 9.94 -15.35 3.50
CA TRP A 71 10.48 -15.09 2.17
C TRP A 71 11.22 -16.29 1.59
N GLU A 72 11.27 -16.36 0.28
CA GLU A 72 12.04 -17.33 -0.49
C GLU A 72 12.68 -16.67 -1.71
N SER A 73 13.70 -17.31 -2.29
CA SER A 73 14.27 -16.88 -3.57
C SER A 73 13.27 -17.17 -4.70
N VAL A 74 13.10 -16.24 -5.64
CA VAL A 74 12.31 -16.46 -6.85
C VAL A 74 12.81 -17.67 -7.66
N SER A 75 14.10 -17.96 -7.63
CA SER A 75 14.70 -19.14 -8.27
C SER A 75 14.53 -20.44 -7.46
N GLY A 76 13.86 -20.37 -6.32
CA GLY A 76 13.64 -21.48 -5.40
C GLY A 76 14.67 -21.54 -4.27
N GLY A 77 14.25 -22.11 -3.15
CA GLY A 77 15.04 -22.23 -1.94
C GLY A 77 15.06 -20.96 -1.07
N PRO A 78 15.90 -20.94 -0.01
CA PRO A 78 15.92 -19.84 0.95
C PRO A 78 16.32 -18.50 0.31
N ALA A 79 15.71 -17.41 0.78
CA ALA A 79 16.16 -16.06 0.47
C ALA A 79 17.60 -15.85 0.99
N LYS A 80 18.43 -15.14 0.20
CA LYS A 80 19.88 -14.98 0.49
C LYS A 80 20.27 -13.54 0.83
N TRP A 81 19.29 -12.67 1.01
CA TRP A 81 19.56 -11.28 1.40
C TRP A 81 20.12 -11.22 2.82
N GLN A 82 20.93 -10.21 3.08
CA GLN A 82 21.58 -10.03 4.38
C GLN A 82 20.60 -9.42 5.38
N VAL A 83 20.59 -9.93 6.61
CA VAL A 83 19.79 -9.36 7.71
C VAL A 83 20.74 -8.82 8.76
N ALA A 84 20.63 -7.53 9.05
CA ALA A 84 21.38 -6.84 10.09
C ALA A 84 20.61 -5.62 10.58
N ASP A 85 20.76 -5.27 11.85
CA ASP A 85 20.19 -4.06 12.48
C ASP A 85 18.69 -3.90 12.23
N GLY A 86 17.93 -5.01 12.24
CA GLY A 86 16.49 -5.01 12.03
C GLY A 86 16.05 -4.74 10.59
N ALA A 87 16.97 -4.83 9.63
CA ALA A 87 16.69 -4.64 8.21
C ALA A 87 17.21 -5.81 7.38
N MET A 88 16.52 -6.12 6.29
CA MET A 88 17.03 -7.00 5.24
C MET A 88 17.54 -6.16 4.08
N THR A 89 18.72 -6.50 3.57
CA THR A 89 19.41 -5.75 2.52
C THR A 89 19.67 -6.64 1.33
N VAL A 90 19.40 -6.12 0.13
CA VAL A 90 19.75 -6.80 -1.13
C VAL A 90 21.22 -7.22 -1.10
N ALA A 91 21.48 -8.52 -1.25
CA ALA A 91 22.79 -9.04 -1.55
C ALA A 91 22.93 -9.13 -3.08
N PRO A 92 23.68 -8.23 -3.72
CA PRO A 92 23.73 -8.14 -5.17
C PRO A 92 24.03 -9.47 -5.86
N GLN A 93 23.32 -9.77 -6.94
CA GLN A 93 23.45 -11.00 -7.74
C GLN A 93 22.97 -12.30 -7.06
N THR A 94 22.29 -12.21 -5.93
CA THR A 94 21.64 -13.38 -5.32
C THR A 94 20.21 -13.62 -5.83
N GLY A 95 19.67 -12.64 -6.55
CA GLY A 95 18.34 -12.66 -7.17
C GLY A 95 17.26 -12.10 -6.26
N ASP A 96 16.10 -11.92 -6.89
CA ASP A 96 14.89 -11.43 -6.24
C ASP A 96 14.42 -12.40 -5.15
N ILE A 97 13.75 -11.83 -4.16
CA ILE A 97 13.03 -12.59 -3.14
C ILE A 97 11.53 -12.32 -3.24
N ARG A 98 10.73 -13.29 -2.80
CA ARG A 98 9.27 -13.16 -2.77
C ARG A 98 8.69 -13.71 -1.48
N THR A 99 7.50 -13.26 -1.14
CA THR A 99 6.76 -13.85 -0.02
C THR A 99 6.37 -15.29 -0.34
N LYS A 100 6.35 -16.16 0.67
CA LYS A 100 5.81 -17.53 0.54
C LYS A 100 4.29 -17.52 0.41
N ARG A 101 3.64 -16.48 0.93
CA ARG A 101 2.19 -16.26 0.83
C ARG A 101 1.87 -15.49 -0.44
N GLU A 102 0.71 -15.79 -0.99
CA GLU A 102 0.12 -15.11 -2.13
C GLU A 102 -0.91 -14.08 -1.67
N PHE A 103 -1.05 -13.01 -2.42
CA PHE A 103 -1.93 -11.89 -2.11
C PHE A 103 -2.67 -11.43 -3.35
N SER A 104 -3.82 -10.76 -3.12
CA SER A 104 -4.65 -10.12 -4.13
C SER A 104 -4.86 -8.66 -3.75
N ASP A 105 -6.04 -8.30 -3.21
CA ASP A 105 -6.32 -6.95 -2.74
C ASP A 105 -5.65 -6.74 -1.37
N ILE A 106 -4.83 -5.71 -1.25
CA ILE A 106 -4.02 -5.48 -0.05
C ILE A 106 -3.81 -4.01 0.28
N GLN A 107 -3.63 -3.76 1.55
CA GLN A 107 -2.86 -2.63 2.07
C GLN A 107 -1.47 -3.16 2.46
N LEU A 108 -0.43 -2.62 1.86
CA LEU A 108 0.97 -2.96 2.16
C LEU A 108 1.69 -1.75 2.73
N HIS A 109 2.38 -1.93 3.83
CA HIS A 109 3.34 -0.97 4.36
C HIS A 109 4.73 -1.56 4.30
N LEU A 110 5.70 -0.76 3.91
CA LEU A 110 7.12 -1.10 4.01
C LEU A 110 7.99 0.16 4.15
N GLU A 111 9.14 -0.02 4.79
CA GLU A 111 10.18 0.99 4.80
C GLU A 111 11.38 0.50 3.99
N TRP A 112 11.97 1.41 3.23
CA TRP A 112 13.15 1.13 2.43
C TRP A 112 14.16 2.28 2.48
N ARG A 113 15.41 1.99 2.17
CA ARG A 113 16.44 3.02 1.99
C ARG A 113 17.50 2.60 0.98
N SER A 114 18.00 3.56 0.19
CA SER A 114 19.26 3.43 -0.53
C SER A 114 20.45 3.47 0.45
N PRO A 115 21.62 2.93 0.09
CA PRO A 115 22.81 3.11 0.92
C PRO A 115 23.16 4.60 1.06
N ARG A 116 23.75 4.98 2.21
CA ARG A 116 24.20 6.37 2.45
C ARG A 116 25.20 6.84 1.39
N ASP A 117 26.15 5.97 1.06
CA ASP A 117 27.17 6.21 0.04
C ASP A 117 26.71 5.63 -1.31
N VAL A 118 25.49 6.05 -1.73
CA VAL A 118 24.87 5.57 -2.97
C VAL A 118 25.73 5.93 -4.18
N GLN A 119 25.89 4.97 -5.09
CA GLN A 119 26.67 5.12 -6.31
C GLN A 119 25.75 5.12 -7.54
N GLY A 120 26.25 5.67 -8.64
CA GLY A 120 25.56 5.68 -9.92
C GLY A 120 24.68 6.91 -10.14
N GLU A 121 24.03 6.93 -11.27
CA GLU A 121 23.11 7.99 -11.72
C GLU A 121 21.88 7.38 -12.39
N GLY A 122 20.79 8.13 -12.46
CA GLY A 122 19.54 7.70 -13.10
C GLY A 122 19.06 6.36 -12.55
N GLN A 123 18.78 5.42 -13.41
CA GLN A 123 18.28 4.08 -13.03
C GLN A 123 19.34 3.14 -12.42
N SER A 124 20.60 3.57 -12.38
CA SER A 124 21.67 2.78 -11.75
C SER A 124 21.89 3.14 -10.28
N ARG A 125 21.13 4.09 -9.74
CA ARG A 125 21.35 4.66 -8.41
C ARG A 125 20.29 4.19 -7.41
N GLY A 126 20.68 3.29 -6.48
CA GLY A 126 19.81 2.80 -5.41
C GLY A 126 18.52 2.16 -5.92
N ASN A 127 18.62 1.37 -7.00
CA ASN A 127 17.49 0.78 -7.71
C ASN A 127 17.06 -0.55 -7.08
N SER A 128 15.76 -0.72 -6.97
CA SER A 128 15.02 -1.93 -6.62
C SER A 128 13.57 -1.79 -7.08
N GLY A 129 12.69 -2.72 -6.70
CA GLY A 129 11.27 -2.65 -7.02
C GLY A 129 10.43 -3.46 -6.04
N VAL A 130 9.22 -2.99 -5.77
CA VAL A 130 8.17 -3.71 -5.05
C VAL A 130 7.14 -4.18 -6.07
N PHE A 131 7.10 -5.48 -6.32
CA PHE A 131 6.18 -6.07 -7.29
C PHE A 131 5.00 -6.71 -6.58
N LEU A 132 3.82 -6.13 -6.76
CA LEU A 132 2.56 -6.70 -6.32
C LEU A 132 2.18 -7.85 -7.25
N MET A 133 1.79 -8.99 -6.68
CA MET A 133 1.47 -10.22 -7.43
C MET A 133 2.60 -10.61 -8.41
N GLU A 134 3.88 -10.32 -8.10
CA GLU A 134 5.07 -10.52 -8.96
C GLU A 134 5.01 -9.79 -10.32
N ARG A 135 4.03 -8.91 -10.55
CA ARG A 135 3.72 -8.33 -11.87
C ARG A 135 3.69 -6.81 -11.90
N TYR A 136 3.19 -6.17 -10.86
CA TYR A 136 2.86 -4.75 -10.86
C TYR A 136 3.84 -4.00 -9.98
N GLU A 137 4.77 -3.29 -10.60
CA GLU A 137 5.90 -2.67 -9.92
C GLU A 137 5.60 -1.26 -9.43
N VAL A 138 5.85 -1.04 -8.14
CA VAL A 138 6.11 0.27 -7.56
C VAL A 138 7.61 0.44 -7.47
N GLN A 139 8.15 1.40 -8.21
CA GLN A 139 9.59 1.65 -8.30
C GLN A 139 10.20 2.04 -6.97
N VAL A 140 11.34 1.44 -6.66
CA VAL A 140 12.27 1.87 -5.61
C VAL A 140 13.52 2.41 -6.28
N LEU A 141 13.83 3.66 -6.02
CA LEU A 141 14.99 4.35 -6.63
C LEU A 141 15.46 5.47 -5.69
N ASP A 142 16.74 5.71 -5.60
CA ASP A 142 17.20 6.96 -5.05
C ASP A 142 16.89 8.09 -6.04
N SER A 143 15.79 8.80 -5.76
CA SER A 143 15.31 9.90 -6.59
C SER A 143 15.62 11.28 -6.00
N PHE A 144 16.42 11.34 -4.91
CA PHE A 144 16.90 12.59 -4.33
C PHE A 144 18.00 13.17 -5.21
N ASP A 145 17.78 14.35 -5.78
CA ASP A 145 18.69 15.02 -6.72
C ASP A 145 19.25 14.06 -7.80
N ASN A 146 18.38 13.19 -8.32
CA ASN A 146 18.75 12.20 -9.33
C ASN A 146 17.81 12.28 -10.54
N LEU A 147 18.34 12.70 -11.68
CA LEU A 147 17.62 12.83 -12.92
C LEU A 147 17.49 11.50 -13.64
N THR A 148 16.25 11.11 -13.93
CA THR A 148 15.89 10.01 -14.82
C THR A 148 14.52 10.26 -15.45
N TYR A 149 14.04 9.36 -16.30
CA TYR A 149 12.70 9.50 -16.86
C TYR A 149 11.62 9.46 -15.76
N ALA A 150 10.62 10.34 -15.89
CA ALA A 150 9.67 10.64 -14.82
C ALA A 150 8.86 9.41 -14.36
N ASN A 151 8.48 8.50 -15.28
CA ASN A 151 7.77 7.26 -14.94
C ASN A 151 8.69 6.10 -14.52
N GLY A 152 9.93 6.39 -14.15
CA GLY A 152 10.89 5.50 -13.51
C GLY A 152 11.46 6.08 -12.22
N GLN A 153 10.91 7.20 -11.71
CA GLN A 153 11.23 7.76 -10.41
C GLN A 153 10.67 6.88 -9.28
N ALA A 154 11.17 7.08 -8.06
CA ALA A 154 10.61 6.42 -6.86
C ALA A 154 9.10 6.58 -6.80
N ALA A 155 8.39 5.51 -6.42
CA ALA A 155 6.94 5.42 -6.33
C ALA A 155 6.16 5.59 -7.67
N SER A 156 6.83 5.58 -8.82
CA SER A 156 6.12 5.41 -10.09
C SER A 156 5.49 3.99 -10.16
N VAL A 157 4.34 3.86 -10.80
CA VAL A 157 3.97 2.59 -11.41
C VAL A 157 4.87 2.47 -12.64
N TYR A 158 5.92 1.66 -12.53
CA TYR A 158 7.06 1.70 -13.43
C TYR A 158 6.66 1.64 -14.90
N LYS A 159 7.14 2.62 -15.69
CA LYS A 159 6.84 2.81 -17.11
C LYS A 159 5.36 3.10 -17.45
N GLN A 160 4.47 3.20 -16.45
CA GLN A 160 3.04 3.47 -16.69
C GLN A 160 2.59 4.83 -16.13
N HIS A 161 2.87 5.11 -14.86
CA HIS A 161 2.42 6.35 -14.20
C HIS A 161 3.56 7.09 -13.51
N VAL A 162 3.67 8.38 -13.80
CA VAL A 162 4.56 9.30 -13.11
C VAL A 162 4.02 9.58 -11.71
N PRO A 163 4.82 9.60 -10.65
CA PRO A 163 4.37 10.07 -9.34
C PRO A 163 3.97 11.55 -9.39
N LEU A 164 2.93 11.93 -8.63
CA LEU A 164 2.42 13.31 -8.59
C LEU A 164 3.48 14.30 -8.14
N VAL A 165 4.36 13.89 -7.24
CA VAL A 165 5.51 14.66 -6.73
C VAL A 165 6.65 13.71 -6.39
N ASN A 166 7.88 14.22 -6.32
CA ASN A 166 9.03 13.52 -5.75
C ASN A 166 9.09 13.82 -4.25
N ALA A 167 8.75 12.82 -3.42
CA ALA A 167 8.77 12.91 -1.96
C ALA A 167 10.00 12.20 -1.34
N SER A 168 11.06 11.99 -2.12
CA SER A 168 12.27 11.27 -1.68
C SER A 168 13.06 12.08 -0.67
N LEU A 169 13.52 11.41 0.38
CA LEU A 169 14.54 11.91 1.32
C LEU A 169 15.95 11.58 0.79
N GLU A 170 16.97 12.19 1.41
CA GLU A 170 18.38 11.97 1.06
C GLU A 170 18.82 10.50 1.21
N PRO A 171 19.86 10.05 0.48
CA PRO A 171 20.41 8.71 0.58
C PRO A 171 20.73 8.30 2.02
N GLY A 172 20.40 7.07 2.39
CA GLY A 172 20.58 6.53 3.73
C GLY A 172 19.44 6.84 4.70
N ALA A 173 18.54 7.78 4.37
CA ALA A 173 17.31 7.99 5.13
C ALA A 173 16.29 6.88 4.83
N TRP A 174 15.53 6.47 5.86
CA TRP A 174 14.42 5.56 5.67
C TRP A 174 13.25 6.26 4.99
N GLN A 175 12.74 5.66 3.93
CA GLN A 175 11.56 6.05 3.18
C GLN A 175 10.41 5.13 3.56
N THR A 176 9.19 5.61 3.54
CA THR A 176 8.00 4.77 3.75
C THR A 176 7.16 4.70 2.47
N TYR A 177 6.67 3.50 2.16
CA TYR A 177 5.59 3.30 1.21
C TYR A 177 4.37 2.73 1.94
N ASP A 178 3.22 3.41 1.76
CA ASP A 178 1.90 2.86 2.05
C ASP A 178 1.17 2.66 0.72
N ILE A 179 0.91 1.40 0.38
CA ILE A 179 0.38 0.98 -0.91
C ILE A 179 -1.00 0.34 -0.70
N PHE A 180 -2.01 0.87 -1.37
CA PHE A 180 -3.36 0.29 -1.42
C PHE A 180 -3.57 -0.24 -2.83
N PHE A 181 -3.67 -1.55 -2.96
CA PHE A 181 -3.74 -2.22 -4.24
C PHE A 181 -5.02 -3.04 -4.36
N THR A 182 -5.71 -2.86 -5.48
CA THR A 182 -6.82 -3.71 -5.91
C THR A 182 -6.38 -4.49 -7.14
N ALA A 183 -6.41 -5.81 -7.03
CA ALA A 183 -6.00 -6.73 -8.09
C ALA A 183 -6.97 -6.68 -9.29
N PRO A 184 -6.50 -7.04 -10.48
CA PRO A 184 -7.38 -7.14 -11.65
C PRO A 184 -8.37 -8.29 -11.47
N ARG A 185 -9.51 -8.19 -12.17
CA ARG A 185 -10.49 -9.27 -12.27
C ARG A 185 -10.62 -9.70 -13.72
N PHE A 186 -10.70 -10.99 -13.93
CA PHE A 186 -10.82 -11.61 -15.24
C PHE A 186 -12.15 -12.34 -15.36
N GLY A 187 -12.75 -12.27 -16.54
CA GLY A 187 -13.95 -13.05 -16.87
C GLY A 187 -13.59 -14.46 -17.37
N ASP A 188 -14.60 -15.30 -17.57
CA ASP A 188 -14.45 -16.71 -17.98
C ASP A 188 -13.67 -16.88 -19.29
N THR A 189 -13.66 -15.86 -20.14
CA THR A 189 -12.91 -15.87 -21.41
C THR A 189 -11.46 -15.40 -21.27
N GLY A 190 -10.99 -15.12 -20.05
CA GLY A 190 -9.67 -14.56 -19.77
C GLY A 190 -9.52 -13.07 -20.07
N ARG A 191 -10.61 -12.37 -20.45
CA ARG A 191 -10.57 -10.92 -20.65
C ARG A 191 -10.57 -10.22 -19.29
N VAL A 192 -9.77 -9.16 -19.16
CA VAL A 192 -9.86 -8.27 -18.00
C VAL A 192 -11.23 -7.58 -17.99
N ILE A 193 -11.97 -7.74 -16.90
CA ILE A 193 -13.27 -7.09 -16.65
C ILE A 193 -13.12 -5.90 -15.69
N GLN A 194 -12.08 -5.93 -14.86
CA GLN A 194 -11.65 -4.83 -14.01
C GLN A 194 -10.13 -4.80 -14.01
N SER A 195 -9.56 -3.68 -14.41
CA SER A 195 -8.11 -3.46 -14.32
C SER A 195 -7.68 -3.30 -12.86
N ALA A 196 -6.43 -3.62 -12.58
CA ALA A 196 -5.84 -3.31 -11.29
C ALA A 196 -5.82 -1.79 -11.06
N SER A 197 -5.92 -1.39 -9.80
CA SER A 197 -5.77 0.01 -9.38
C SER A 197 -4.88 0.12 -8.15
N ILE A 198 -4.22 1.27 -8.03
CA ILE A 198 -3.26 1.49 -6.95
C ILE A 198 -3.27 2.93 -6.44
N THR A 199 -3.18 3.06 -5.13
CA THR A 199 -2.87 4.32 -4.44
C THR A 199 -1.57 4.13 -3.69
N VAL A 200 -0.66 5.11 -3.76
CA VAL A 200 0.63 5.04 -3.06
C VAL A 200 0.87 6.36 -2.32
N LEU A 201 1.22 6.24 -1.05
CA LEU A 201 1.84 7.33 -0.29
C LEU A 201 3.33 7.03 -0.17
N HIS A 202 4.16 8.03 -0.42
CA HIS A 202 5.60 8.01 -0.20
C HIS A 202 5.94 9.05 0.88
N ASN A 203 6.47 8.61 2.00
CA ASN A 203 6.75 9.44 3.18
C ASN A 203 5.51 10.22 3.65
N GLY A 204 4.33 9.57 3.63
CA GLY A 204 3.05 10.19 3.98
C GLY A 204 2.46 11.13 2.92
N VAL A 205 3.15 11.35 1.79
CA VAL A 205 2.68 12.20 0.69
C VAL A 205 2.03 11.35 -0.39
N LEU A 206 0.83 11.74 -0.84
CA LEU A 206 0.11 11.04 -1.91
C LEU A 206 0.85 11.23 -3.24
N VAL A 207 1.35 10.14 -3.82
CA VAL A 207 2.12 10.14 -5.07
C VAL A 207 1.43 9.39 -6.22
N GLN A 208 0.57 8.43 -5.91
CA GLN A 208 -0.35 7.79 -6.86
C GLN A 208 -1.76 7.81 -6.28
N ASN A 209 -2.71 8.41 -7.01
CA ASN A 209 -4.09 8.58 -6.53
C ASN A 209 -5.05 7.69 -7.32
N HIS A 210 -5.26 6.47 -6.84
CA HIS A 210 -6.19 5.50 -7.46
C HIS A 210 -5.99 5.36 -8.98
N VAL A 211 -4.73 5.24 -9.40
CA VAL A 211 -4.41 5.11 -10.83
C VAL A 211 -4.70 3.71 -11.33
N THR A 212 -5.20 3.61 -12.57
CA THR A 212 -5.46 2.33 -13.23
C THR A 212 -4.18 1.78 -13.82
N ILE A 213 -3.79 0.57 -13.43
CA ILE A 213 -2.66 -0.15 -14.00
C ILE A 213 -3.08 -0.77 -15.34
N GLN A 214 -2.27 -0.65 -16.37
CA GLN A 214 -2.60 -1.09 -17.73
C GLN A 214 -2.24 -2.56 -18.01
N GLY A 215 -1.56 -3.22 -17.07
CA GLY A 215 -1.09 -4.60 -17.17
C GLY A 215 0.22 -4.79 -16.42
N PRO A 216 0.83 -5.98 -16.46
CA PRO A 216 2.12 -6.24 -15.83
C PRO A 216 3.19 -5.24 -16.27
N THR A 217 4.09 -4.90 -15.36
CA THR A 217 5.24 -4.05 -15.65
C THR A 217 6.11 -4.67 -16.73
N THR A 218 6.42 -3.87 -17.75
CA THR A 218 7.35 -4.24 -18.85
C THR A 218 8.39 -3.15 -19.03
N TYR A 219 9.64 -3.54 -19.25
CA TYR A 219 10.69 -2.58 -19.61
C TYR A 219 10.56 -2.13 -21.07
N ILE A 220 10.20 -3.04 -21.96
CA ILE A 220 10.02 -2.81 -23.41
C ILE A 220 8.61 -3.25 -23.82
N GLY A 221 7.95 -2.40 -24.61
CA GLY A 221 6.62 -2.66 -25.14
C GLY A 221 5.50 -2.15 -24.24
N ALA A 222 4.27 -2.31 -24.70
CA ALA A 222 3.08 -1.93 -23.95
C ALA A 222 2.67 -3.06 -22.99
N PRO A 223 2.22 -2.72 -21.77
CA PRO A 223 1.66 -3.72 -20.86
C PRO A 223 0.40 -4.35 -21.47
N ASN A 224 0.19 -5.63 -21.19
CA ASN A 224 -0.99 -6.36 -21.62
C ASN A 224 -1.39 -7.39 -20.56
N TYR A 225 -2.64 -7.36 -20.14
CA TYR A 225 -3.16 -8.30 -19.16
C TYR A 225 -3.18 -9.74 -19.70
N VAL A 226 -2.67 -10.65 -18.88
CA VAL A 226 -2.84 -12.09 -19.03
C VAL A 226 -3.51 -12.57 -17.74
N PRO A 227 -4.56 -13.42 -17.82
CA PRO A 227 -5.23 -13.94 -16.62
C PRO A 227 -4.26 -14.59 -15.65
N HIS A 228 -4.46 -14.30 -14.38
CA HIS A 228 -3.70 -14.88 -13.28
C HIS A 228 -4.51 -14.82 -11.98
N ASP A 229 -4.18 -15.69 -11.07
CA ASP A 229 -4.70 -15.72 -9.70
C ASP A 229 -3.85 -14.84 -8.77
N ALA A 230 -4.13 -14.91 -7.45
CA ALA A 230 -3.28 -14.35 -6.43
C ALA A 230 -1.82 -14.79 -6.61
N ALA A 231 -0.89 -13.96 -6.21
CA ALA A 231 0.54 -14.28 -6.31
C ALA A 231 1.35 -13.53 -5.24
N PRO A 232 2.61 -13.92 -4.99
CA PRO A 232 3.48 -13.30 -4.01
C PRO A 232 3.74 -11.80 -4.23
N ILE A 233 4.15 -11.13 -3.16
CA ILE A 233 4.86 -9.85 -3.24
C ILE A 233 6.34 -10.18 -3.49
N ARG A 234 6.95 -9.52 -4.48
CA ARG A 234 8.35 -9.71 -4.83
C ARG A 234 9.14 -8.43 -4.61
N LEU A 235 10.34 -8.55 -4.07
CA LEU A 235 11.32 -7.48 -3.96
C LEU A 235 12.50 -7.77 -4.89
N GLN A 236 12.94 -6.75 -5.62
CA GLN A 236 13.91 -6.90 -6.70
C GLN A 236 15.35 -6.74 -6.23
N ASP A 237 16.22 -7.63 -6.69
CA ASP A 237 17.69 -7.44 -6.73
C ASP A 237 18.10 -6.78 -8.05
N HIS A 238 18.26 -5.45 -8.02
CA HIS A 238 18.81 -4.69 -9.15
C HIS A 238 20.29 -4.37 -8.97
N SER A 239 21.04 -5.26 -8.28
CA SER A 239 22.48 -5.11 -7.98
C SER A 239 22.82 -3.89 -7.11
N ASN A 240 21.85 -3.27 -6.49
CA ASN A 240 22.04 -2.16 -5.54
C ASN A 240 21.67 -2.63 -4.12
N PRO A 241 22.48 -2.36 -3.09
CA PRO A 241 22.21 -2.83 -1.73
C PRO A 241 21.15 -1.97 -1.03
N VAL A 242 19.95 -1.96 -1.58
CA VAL A 242 18.76 -1.34 -0.97
C VAL A 242 18.35 -2.17 0.25
N SER A 243 18.04 -1.50 1.34
CA SER A 243 17.57 -2.13 2.58
C SER A 243 16.06 -1.95 2.74
N PHE A 244 15.43 -2.97 3.35
CA PHE A 244 14.00 -2.98 3.66
C PHE A 244 13.79 -3.37 5.12
N ARG A 245 12.73 -2.82 5.75
CA ARG A 245 12.30 -3.19 7.10
C ARG A 245 10.82 -2.89 7.30
N ASN A 246 10.28 -3.28 8.45
CA ASN A 246 8.90 -2.97 8.88
C ASN A 246 7.89 -3.24 7.76
N ILE A 247 7.87 -4.49 7.27
CA ILE A 247 7.01 -4.91 6.16
C ILE A 247 5.81 -5.66 6.70
N TRP A 248 4.61 -5.14 6.47
CA TRP A 248 3.38 -5.81 6.83
C TRP A 248 2.28 -5.58 5.80
N VAL A 249 1.33 -6.49 5.77
CA VAL A 249 0.21 -6.48 4.82
C VAL A 249 -1.12 -6.74 5.54
N ARG A 250 -2.16 -6.04 5.13
CA ARG A 250 -3.56 -6.37 5.43
C ARG A 250 -4.23 -6.84 4.15
N VAL A 251 -4.98 -7.93 4.24
CA VAL A 251 -5.85 -8.41 3.16
C VAL A 251 -7.16 -7.60 3.21
N LEU A 252 -7.62 -7.14 2.05
CA LEU A 252 -8.81 -6.30 1.89
C LEU A 252 -9.99 -7.07 1.32
#